data_b965202dd867231df5a3d9315fe4f46c
#
_entry.id   b965202dd867231df5a3d9315fe4f46c
#
_cell.length_a   1.000
_cell.length_b   1.000
_cell.length_c   1.000
_cell.angle_alpha   90.00
_cell.angle_beta   90.00
_cell.angle_gamma   90.00
#
_symmetry.space_group_name_H-M   'P 1'
#
loop_
_entity.id
_entity.type
_entity.pdbx_description
1 polymer ?
#
loop_
_entity_poly.entity_id
_entity_poly.type
_entity_poly.pdbx_seq_one_letter_code
_entity_poly.pdbx_strand_id
1 'polypeptide(L)'
;MTFPLGSLAPGDAKSAARIQGTAPRWRTKLALAGGAVVWLLLLLALVTHDAGDAAFSTSGGGESAHNKAGQLGAWVSDLLLFLFGYSAWWLPIVGARVWLSSLAQWLRADDPVTKPQAHWPRAVFWGGFVLLMAASCTLEWTRLYRFDGLLPGGQSGGVLGALLG
;
A
#
# COMPACT_ATOMS: atom_id res chain seq x y z
N MET A 1 -7.44 -11.10 -67.37
CA MET A 1 -6.54 -10.30 -66.54
C MET A 1 -7.07 -10.34 -65.10
N THR A 2 -6.50 -11.17 -64.23
CA THR A 2 -6.87 -11.30 -62.82
C THR A 2 -5.84 -10.54 -62.00
N PHE A 3 -6.31 -9.47 -61.33
CA PHE A 3 -5.46 -8.76 -60.35
C PHE A 3 -5.35 -9.61 -59.08
N PRO A 4 -4.13 -9.87 -58.55
CA PRO A 4 -4.01 -10.52 -57.26
C PRO A 4 -4.45 -9.55 -56.17
N LEU A 5 -5.45 -9.94 -55.40
CA LEU A 5 -5.78 -9.27 -54.12
C LEU A 5 -4.58 -9.34 -53.21
N GLY A 6 -3.94 -8.18 -53.01
CA GLY A 6 -2.77 -8.06 -52.14
C GLY A 6 -3.08 -8.63 -50.76
N SER A 7 -2.28 -9.62 -50.37
CA SER A 7 -2.29 -10.12 -49.00
C SER A 7 -2.00 -8.96 -48.04
N LEU A 8 -2.94 -8.64 -47.16
CA LEU A 8 -2.70 -7.73 -46.05
C LEU A 8 -1.50 -8.26 -45.26
N ALA A 9 -0.41 -7.52 -45.30
CA ALA A 9 0.82 -7.93 -44.67
C ALA A 9 0.58 -8.03 -43.12
N PRO A 10 1.11 -9.07 -42.46
CA PRO A 10 0.92 -9.27 -41.03
C PRO A 10 1.50 -8.16 -40.14
N GLY A 11 2.08 -7.12 -40.76
CA GLY A 11 2.61 -5.93 -40.10
C GLY A 11 1.53 -5.00 -39.51
N ASP A 12 0.34 -4.94 -40.14
CA ASP A 12 -0.66 -3.95 -39.75
C ASP A 12 -1.40 -4.34 -38.45
N ALA A 13 -1.55 -5.64 -38.19
CA ALA A 13 -2.11 -6.13 -36.95
C ALA A 13 -1.22 -5.82 -35.72
N LYS A 14 0.11 -5.87 -35.89
CA LYS A 14 1.06 -5.51 -34.82
C LYS A 14 1.12 -4.00 -34.58
N SER A 15 0.90 -3.19 -35.61
CA SER A 15 0.80 -1.73 -35.48
C SER A 15 -0.50 -1.31 -34.78
N ALA A 16 -1.62 -1.96 -35.09
CA ALA A 16 -2.89 -1.71 -34.40
C ALA A 16 -2.87 -2.13 -32.93
N ALA A 17 -2.20 -3.24 -32.58
CA ALA A 17 -2.03 -3.68 -31.20
C ALA A 17 -1.12 -2.75 -30.37
N ARG A 18 -0.23 -1.99 -31.03
CA ARG A 18 0.66 -1.03 -30.37
C ARG A 18 -0.03 0.28 -29.96
N ILE A 19 -1.20 0.58 -30.55
CA ILE A 19 -2.00 1.77 -30.23
C ILE A 19 -2.88 1.54 -28.99
N GLN A 20 -3.05 0.29 -28.54
CA GLN A 20 -3.81 -0.01 -27.33
C GLN A 20 -3.01 0.36 -26.07
N GLY A 21 -3.15 1.62 -25.66
CA GLY A 21 -3.21 1.97 -24.27
C GLY A 21 -1.90 2.12 -23.50
N THR A 22 -0.97 2.95 -23.95
CA THR A 22 -0.12 3.64 -22.98
C THR A 22 -0.97 4.70 -22.28
N ALA A 23 -1.32 4.44 -21.01
CA ALA A 23 -2.00 5.45 -20.19
C ALA A 23 -1.23 6.78 -20.31
N PRO A 24 -1.92 7.91 -20.54
CA PRO A 24 -1.23 9.18 -20.79
C PRO A 24 -0.26 9.47 -19.64
N ARG A 25 0.97 9.81 -19.95
CA ARG A 25 2.09 9.98 -19.00
C ARG A 25 1.75 10.89 -17.79
N TRP A 26 0.84 11.85 -17.96
CA TRP A 26 0.40 12.72 -16.88
C TRP A 26 -0.39 11.98 -15.80
N ARG A 27 -1.21 10.97 -16.17
CA ARG A 27 -1.97 10.14 -15.21
C ARG A 27 -1.03 9.33 -14.32
N THR A 28 0.03 8.78 -14.89
CA THR A 28 1.06 8.05 -14.13
C THR A 28 1.81 9.00 -13.16
N LYS A 29 2.15 10.21 -13.60
CA LYS A 29 2.78 11.23 -12.74
C LYS A 29 1.86 11.60 -11.58
N LEU A 30 0.57 11.85 -11.85
CA LEU A 30 -0.39 12.15 -10.80
C LEU A 30 -0.59 10.99 -9.83
N ALA A 31 -0.65 9.74 -10.34
CA ALA A 31 -0.76 8.56 -9.49
C ALA A 31 0.47 8.36 -8.59
N LEU A 32 1.69 8.62 -9.11
CA LEU A 32 2.92 8.55 -8.32
C LEU A 32 2.96 9.67 -7.26
N ALA A 33 2.62 10.90 -7.63
CA ALA A 33 2.57 12.02 -6.69
C ALA A 33 1.50 11.81 -5.61
N GLY A 34 0.28 11.42 -6.01
CA GLY A 34 -0.81 11.11 -5.09
C GLY A 34 -0.45 9.95 -4.15
N GLY A 35 0.16 8.89 -4.68
CA GLY A 35 0.64 7.77 -3.89
C GLY A 35 1.70 8.18 -2.86
N ALA A 36 2.63 9.07 -3.21
CA ALA A 36 3.60 9.62 -2.27
C ALA A 36 2.93 10.41 -1.14
N VAL A 37 1.97 11.27 -1.48
CA VAL A 37 1.23 12.07 -0.48
C VAL A 37 0.45 11.16 0.48
N VAL A 38 -0.29 10.19 -0.04
CA VAL A 38 -1.06 9.23 0.78
C VAL A 38 -0.11 8.45 1.69
N TRP A 39 1.02 8.00 1.18
CA TRP A 39 2.02 7.26 1.96
C TRP A 39 2.61 8.13 3.07
N LEU A 40 2.97 9.40 2.77
CA LEU A 40 3.50 10.34 3.76
C LEU A 40 2.47 10.65 4.85
N LEU A 41 1.19 10.83 4.48
CA LEU A 41 0.12 11.06 5.44
C LEU A 41 -0.11 9.84 6.34
N LEU A 42 -0.06 8.63 5.78
CA LEU A 42 -0.16 7.39 6.56
C LEU A 42 1.00 7.26 7.55
N LEU A 43 2.23 7.51 7.09
CA LEU A 43 3.41 7.48 7.93
C LEU A 43 3.31 8.53 9.05
N LEU A 44 2.93 9.76 8.69
CA LEU A 44 2.75 10.85 9.65
C LEU A 44 1.67 10.51 10.69
N ALA A 45 0.54 9.95 10.25
CA ALA A 45 -0.54 9.54 11.14
C ALA A 45 -0.09 8.49 12.16
N LEU A 46 0.66 7.46 11.73
CA LEU A 46 1.19 6.42 12.62
C LEU A 46 2.28 6.93 13.56
N VAL A 47 3.20 7.78 13.07
CA VAL A 47 4.28 8.35 13.88
C VAL A 47 3.76 9.32 14.93
N THR A 48 2.67 10.04 14.63
CA THR A 48 2.09 11.04 15.53
C THR A 48 0.77 10.57 16.15
N HIS A 49 0.58 9.25 16.23
CA HIS A 49 -0.57 8.67 16.93
C HIS A 49 -0.56 9.07 18.40
N ASP A 50 -1.70 9.52 18.91
CA ASP A 50 -1.91 9.84 20.32
C ASP A 50 -3.19 9.14 20.81
N ALA A 51 -3.06 8.37 21.88
CA ALA A 51 -4.18 7.62 22.46
C ALA A 51 -5.24 8.53 23.09
N GLY A 52 -4.95 9.81 23.33
CA GLY A 52 -5.88 10.81 23.83
C GLY A 52 -6.78 11.44 22.76
N ASP A 53 -6.44 11.27 21.49
CA ASP A 53 -7.23 11.83 20.39
C ASP A 53 -8.60 11.12 20.26
N ALA A 54 -9.63 11.90 19.91
CA ALA A 54 -10.93 11.34 19.54
C ALA A 54 -10.78 10.53 18.25
N ALA A 55 -10.92 9.19 18.33
CA ALA A 55 -10.67 8.29 17.23
C ALA A 55 -11.65 7.10 17.25
N PHE A 56 -11.33 6.00 16.57
CA PHE A 56 -12.21 4.84 16.49
C PHE A 56 -12.41 4.16 17.85
N SER A 57 -11.35 3.96 18.61
CA SER A 57 -11.38 3.24 19.91
C SER A 57 -11.55 4.17 21.11
N THR A 58 -11.38 5.49 20.93
CA THR A 58 -11.41 6.48 22.01
C THR A 58 -12.36 7.62 21.73
N SER A 59 -13.13 8.04 22.75
CA SER A 59 -14.04 9.18 22.64
C SER A 59 -13.33 10.53 22.64
N GLY A 60 -12.04 10.57 23.02
CA GLY A 60 -11.26 11.79 23.17
C GLY A 60 -11.76 12.75 24.24
N GLY A 61 -10.93 13.74 24.57
CA GLY A 61 -11.24 14.76 25.58
C GLY A 61 -12.00 15.99 25.05
N GLY A 62 -12.46 16.00 23.79
CA GLY A 62 -13.14 17.15 23.18
C GLY A 62 -12.19 18.22 22.66
N GLU A 63 -10.88 18.04 22.75
CA GLU A 63 -9.84 18.93 22.21
C GLU A 63 -9.56 18.61 20.73
N SER A 64 -8.82 19.52 20.06
CA SER A 64 -8.36 19.27 18.70
C SER A 64 -7.38 18.11 18.69
N ALA A 65 -7.42 17.28 17.64
CA ALA A 65 -6.52 16.13 17.49
C ALA A 65 -5.05 16.55 17.58
N HIS A 66 -4.27 15.85 18.38
CA HIS A 66 -2.81 16.02 18.52
C HIS A 66 -2.07 15.41 17.33
N ASN A 67 -2.71 14.47 16.62
CA ASN A 67 -2.16 13.85 15.42
C ASN A 67 -1.89 14.90 14.33
N LYS A 68 -0.65 14.97 13.84
CA LYS A 68 -0.22 15.96 12.84
C LYS A 68 -0.88 15.77 11.46
N ALA A 69 -1.44 14.61 11.19
CA ALA A 69 -2.27 14.36 10.02
C ALA A 69 -3.76 14.74 10.27
N GLY A 70 -4.05 15.41 11.39
CA GLY A 70 -5.38 15.87 11.78
C GLY A 70 -6.30 14.73 12.24
N GLN A 71 -7.61 15.04 12.33
CA GLN A 71 -8.63 14.11 12.80
C GLN A 71 -8.69 12.82 11.97
N LEU A 72 -8.55 12.92 10.64
CA LEU A 72 -8.51 11.74 9.77
C LEU A 72 -7.27 10.87 10.08
N GLY A 73 -6.12 11.50 10.36
CA GLY A 73 -4.91 10.80 10.75
C GLY A 73 -5.07 10.05 12.08
N ALA A 74 -5.68 10.68 13.08
CA ALA A 74 -6.00 10.06 14.36
C ALA A 74 -6.88 8.82 14.16
N TRP A 75 -7.96 8.94 13.38
CA TRP A 75 -8.86 7.82 13.07
C TRP A 75 -8.17 6.67 12.33
N VAL A 76 -7.38 6.98 11.30
CA VAL A 76 -6.68 5.97 10.50
C VAL A 76 -5.62 5.26 11.33
N SER A 77 -4.80 6.00 12.09
CA SER A 77 -3.75 5.39 12.92
C SER A 77 -4.33 4.53 14.04
N ASP A 78 -5.37 5.00 14.72
CA ASP A 78 -6.06 4.28 15.78
C ASP A 78 -6.69 2.98 15.26
N LEU A 79 -7.42 3.04 14.12
CA LEU A 79 -8.02 1.87 13.49
C LEU A 79 -6.98 0.83 13.08
N LEU A 80 -5.86 1.27 12.49
CA LEU A 80 -4.79 0.36 12.05
C LEU A 80 -4.09 -0.30 13.24
N LEU A 81 -3.80 0.45 14.29
CA LEU A 81 -3.20 -0.07 15.51
C LEU A 81 -4.17 -0.97 16.27
N PHE A 82 -5.47 -0.64 16.29
CA PHE A 82 -6.51 -1.48 16.88
C PHE A 82 -6.65 -2.83 16.16
N LEU A 83 -6.60 -2.84 14.81
CA LEU A 83 -6.75 -4.06 14.02
C LEU A 83 -5.49 -4.93 14.00
N PHE A 84 -4.31 -4.31 13.83
CA PHE A 84 -3.05 -5.00 13.54
C PHE A 84 -2.00 -4.88 14.65
N GLY A 85 -2.26 -4.08 15.68
CA GLY A 85 -1.25 -3.79 16.69
C GLY A 85 0.00 -3.13 16.09
N TYR A 86 1.17 -3.48 16.61
CA TYR A 86 2.45 -3.01 16.08
C TYR A 86 2.72 -3.48 14.64
N SER A 87 2.09 -4.58 14.20
CA SER A 87 2.18 -5.05 12.82
C SER A 87 1.65 -4.04 11.80
N ALA A 88 0.85 -3.03 12.21
CA ALA A 88 0.46 -1.91 11.36
C ALA A 88 1.65 -1.21 10.70
N TRP A 89 2.85 -1.22 11.32
CA TRP A 89 4.07 -0.64 10.76
C TRP A 89 4.58 -1.32 9.49
N TRP A 90 4.13 -2.53 9.19
CA TRP A 90 4.42 -3.16 7.90
C TRP A 90 3.75 -2.43 6.72
N LEU A 91 2.63 -1.75 6.95
CA LEU A 91 1.91 -1.02 5.90
C LEU A 91 2.74 0.09 5.26
N PRO A 92 3.34 1.04 6.02
CA PRO A 92 4.21 2.05 5.42
C PRO A 92 5.47 1.44 4.79
N ILE A 93 6.04 0.36 5.35
CA ILE A 93 7.23 -0.30 4.79
C ILE A 93 6.90 -0.89 3.41
N VAL A 94 5.81 -1.67 3.31
CA VAL A 94 5.37 -2.27 2.05
C VAL A 94 4.89 -1.20 1.08
N GLY A 95 4.19 -0.17 1.57
CA GLY A 95 3.77 0.99 0.78
C GLY A 95 4.95 1.71 0.12
N ALA A 96 6.02 1.97 0.86
CA ALA A 96 7.27 2.54 0.33
C ALA A 96 7.87 1.67 -0.77
N ARG A 97 7.95 0.35 -0.55
CA ARG A 97 8.47 -0.59 -1.55
C ARG A 97 7.65 -0.59 -2.84
N VAL A 98 6.31 -0.64 -2.72
CA VAL A 98 5.41 -0.60 -3.87
C VAL A 98 5.55 0.72 -4.63
N TRP A 99 5.59 1.84 -3.91
CA TRP A 99 5.76 3.15 -4.51
C TRP A 99 7.11 3.30 -5.22
N LEU A 100 8.22 2.92 -4.55
CA LEU A 100 9.56 2.94 -5.15
C LEU A 100 9.68 2.05 -6.38
N SER A 101 9.05 0.87 -6.37
CA SER A 101 9.04 -0.01 -7.52
C SER A 101 8.27 0.59 -8.70
N SER A 102 7.17 1.28 -8.44
CA SER A 102 6.38 1.98 -9.45
C SER A 102 7.13 3.19 -10.02
N LEU A 103 7.84 3.94 -9.16
CA LEU A 103 8.70 5.04 -9.57
C LEU A 103 9.87 4.53 -10.43
N ALA A 104 10.54 3.45 -10.03
CA ALA A 104 11.63 2.86 -10.78
C ALA A 104 11.17 2.35 -12.16
N GLN A 105 9.99 1.75 -12.24
CA GLN A 105 9.39 1.33 -13.52
C GLN A 105 9.11 2.54 -14.41
N TRP A 106 8.59 3.63 -13.85
CA TRP A 106 8.33 4.84 -14.62
C TRP A 106 9.61 5.48 -15.14
N LEU A 107 10.68 5.54 -14.35
CA LEU A 107 11.98 6.07 -14.77
C LEU A 107 12.64 5.22 -15.85
N ARG A 108 12.48 3.89 -15.81
CA ARG A 108 13.04 2.96 -16.80
C ARG A 108 12.20 2.84 -18.07
N ALA A 109 10.97 3.34 -18.09
CA ALA A 109 10.11 3.28 -19.28
C ALA A 109 10.67 4.04 -20.48
N ASP A 110 11.66 4.91 -20.27
CA ASP A 110 12.35 5.67 -21.33
C ASP A 110 13.62 4.97 -21.83
N ASP A 111 14.03 3.83 -21.24
CA ASP A 111 15.24 3.11 -21.61
C ASP A 111 14.89 1.87 -22.48
N PRO A 112 15.20 1.86 -23.79
CA PRO A 112 14.82 0.79 -24.71
C PRO A 112 15.57 -0.54 -24.47
N VAL A 113 16.58 -0.54 -23.59
CA VAL A 113 17.45 -1.70 -23.35
C VAL A 113 16.98 -2.57 -22.18
N THR A 114 15.99 -2.13 -21.43
CA THR A 114 15.57 -2.86 -20.23
C THR A 114 14.80 -4.13 -20.60
N LYS A 115 15.43 -5.29 -20.38
CA LYS A 115 14.79 -6.60 -20.48
C LYS A 115 13.60 -6.67 -19.51
N PRO A 116 12.48 -7.31 -19.89
CA PRO A 116 11.37 -7.50 -18.98
C PRO A 116 11.86 -8.30 -17.75
N GLN A 117 11.91 -7.64 -16.60
CA GLN A 117 12.18 -8.33 -15.34
C GLN A 117 11.02 -9.30 -15.06
N ALA A 118 11.37 -10.55 -14.73
CA ALA A 118 10.40 -11.53 -14.27
C ALA A 118 9.67 -10.95 -13.05
N HIS A 119 8.44 -10.51 -13.24
CA HIS A 119 7.61 -10.03 -12.14
C HIS A 119 6.95 -11.26 -11.48
N TRP A 120 7.20 -11.43 -10.21
CA TRP A 120 6.40 -12.34 -9.40
C TRP A 120 4.91 -11.97 -9.57
N PRO A 121 4.02 -12.95 -9.74
CA PRO A 121 2.60 -12.66 -9.86
C PRO A 121 2.16 -11.77 -8.70
N ARG A 122 1.43 -10.72 -8.98
CA ARG A 122 0.93 -9.79 -7.94
C ARG A 122 0.21 -10.53 -6.81
N ALA A 123 -0.48 -11.62 -7.15
CA ALA A 123 -1.15 -12.48 -6.18
C ALA A 123 -0.19 -13.10 -5.15
N VAL A 124 1.01 -13.54 -5.57
CA VAL A 124 2.02 -14.12 -4.67
C VAL A 124 2.56 -13.06 -3.72
N PHE A 125 2.81 -11.84 -4.22
CA PHE A 125 3.27 -10.74 -3.38
C PHE A 125 2.23 -10.37 -2.31
N TRP A 126 0.96 -10.18 -2.70
CA TRP A 126 -0.10 -9.81 -1.76
C TRP A 126 -0.47 -10.95 -0.83
N GLY A 127 -0.46 -12.20 -1.32
CA GLY A 127 -0.66 -13.39 -0.48
C GLY A 127 0.43 -13.53 0.58
N GLY A 128 1.70 -13.33 0.20
CA GLY A 128 2.82 -13.30 1.13
C GLY A 128 2.72 -12.18 2.15
N PHE A 129 2.24 -11.00 1.74
CA PHE A 129 2.01 -9.88 2.65
C PHE A 129 0.91 -10.17 3.68
N VAL A 130 -0.21 -10.76 3.26
CA VAL A 130 -1.29 -11.17 4.17
C VAL A 130 -0.80 -12.21 5.17
N LEU A 131 -0.04 -13.20 4.72
CA LEU A 131 0.57 -14.20 5.59
C LEU A 131 1.56 -13.59 6.59
N LEU A 132 2.39 -12.64 6.12
CA LEU A 132 3.31 -11.89 7.00
C LEU A 132 2.54 -11.14 8.09
N MET A 133 1.47 -10.42 7.71
CA MET A 133 0.62 -9.69 8.66
C MET A 133 0.00 -10.63 9.69
N ALA A 134 -0.61 -11.72 9.25
CA ALA A 134 -1.22 -12.71 10.13
C ALA A 134 -0.20 -13.31 11.12
N ALA A 135 0.94 -13.76 10.62
CA ALA A 135 2.00 -14.33 11.45
C ALA A 135 2.58 -13.31 12.44
N SER A 136 2.78 -12.05 11.99
CA SER A 136 3.30 -10.97 12.83
C SER A 136 2.31 -10.62 13.94
N CYS A 137 1.01 -10.45 13.64
CA CYS A 137 -0.02 -10.18 14.64
C CYS A 137 -0.13 -11.31 15.68
N THR A 138 -0.09 -12.58 15.23
CA THR A 138 -0.12 -13.75 16.14
C THR A 138 1.12 -13.79 17.04
N LEU A 139 2.28 -13.49 16.48
CA LEU A 139 3.54 -13.46 17.24
C LEU A 139 3.55 -12.33 18.27
N GLU A 140 3.01 -11.16 17.92
CA GLU A 140 2.83 -10.06 18.87
C GLU A 140 1.91 -10.45 20.01
N TRP A 141 0.76 -11.02 19.73
CA TRP A 141 -0.18 -11.50 20.72
C TRP A 141 0.47 -12.46 21.73
N THR A 142 1.27 -13.41 21.25
CA THR A 142 1.90 -14.42 22.11
C THR A 142 3.16 -13.94 22.84
N ARG A 143 3.85 -12.90 22.34
CA ARG A 143 5.17 -12.50 22.86
C ARG A 143 5.22 -11.09 23.44
N LEU A 144 4.38 -10.17 22.97
CA LEU A 144 4.43 -8.76 23.34
C LEU A 144 3.30 -8.33 24.30
N TYR A 145 2.66 -9.26 24.96
CA TYR A 145 1.58 -8.99 25.93
C TYR A 145 1.95 -7.94 27.02
N ARG A 146 3.25 -7.72 27.27
CA ARG A 146 3.72 -6.70 28.24
C ARG A 146 3.51 -5.26 27.77
N PHE A 147 3.28 -5.05 26.47
CA PHE A 147 3.08 -3.75 25.86
C PHE A 147 1.63 -3.46 25.49
N ASP A 148 0.70 -4.30 25.95
CA ASP A 148 -0.74 -4.21 25.64
C ASP A 148 -1.32 -2.85 26.00
N GLY A 149 -0.95 -2.29 27.14
CA GLY A 149 -1.47 -1.01 27.61
C GLY A 149 -1.09 0.23 26.78
N LEU A 150 -0.19 0.09 25.81
CA LEU A 150 0.24 1.19 24.94
C LEU A 150 -0.52 1.27 23.63
N LEU A 151 -1.34 0.25 23.33
CA LEU A 151 -2.06 0.13 22.06
C LEU A 151 -3.57 0.42 22.23
N PRO A 152 -4.21 0.98 21.21
CA PRO A 152 -5.66 1.08 21.14
C PRO A 152 -6.31 -0.30 21.34
N GLY A 153 -7.30 -0.40 22.23
CA GLY A 153 -7.94 -1.68 22.55
C GLY A 153 -7.17 -2.58 23.52
N GLY A 154 -5.97 -2.17 23.97
CA GLY A 154 -5.21 -2.87 25.01
C GLY A 154 -4.76 -4.29 24.63
N GLN A 155 -4.46 -4.53 23.35
CA GLN A 155 -4.06 -5.85 22.86
C GLN A 155 -2.91 -5.76 21.84
N SER A 156 -1.76 -6.35 22.17
CA SER A 156 -0.67 -6.54 21.21
C SER A 156 -1.13 -7.44 20.07
N GLY A 157 -0.72 -7.10 18.83
CA GLY A 157 -1.20 -7.81 17.64
C GLY A 157 -2.63 -7.43 17.19
N GLY A 158 -3.30 -6.55 17.96
CA GLY A 158 -4.64 -6.06 17.67
C GLY A 158 -5.71 -7.16 17.63
N VAL A 159 -6.86 -6.83 17.05
CA VAL A 159 -7.98 -7.77 16.87
C VAL A 159 -7.56 -9.00 16.06
N LEU A 160 -6.71 -8.85 15.06
CA LEU A 160 -6.23 -9.99 14.25
C LEU A 160 -5.34 -10.92 15.07
N GLY A 161 -4.46 -10.39 15.92
CA GLY A 161 -3.67 -11.22 16.82
C GLY A 161 -4.53 -12.03 17.77
N ALA A 162 -5.56 -11.40 18.36
CA ALA A 162 -6.50 -12.07 19.24
C ALA A 162 -7.37 -13.16 18.56
N LEU A 163 -7.64 -13.00 17.26
CA LEU A 163 -8.44 -13.98 16.49
C LEU A 163 -7.62 -15.17 15.99
N LEU A 164 -6.33 -15.00 15.77
CA LEU A 164 -5.45 -15.99 15.15
C LEU A 164 -4.52 -16.68 16.14
N GLY A 165 -4.26 -16.07 17.31
CA GLY A 165 -3.40 -16.56 18.40
C GLY A 165 -4.17 -17.28 19.45
#